data_6cdb8a6167b36aacd17b582a6e9af62e
#
_entry.id   6cdb8a6167b36aacd17b582a6e9af62e
#
_cell.length_a   1.000
_cell.length_b   1.000
_cell.length_c   1.000
_cell.angle_alpha   90.00
_cell.angle_beta   90.00
_cell.angle_gamma   90.00
#
_symmetry.space_group_name_H-M   'P 1'
#
loop_
_entity.id
_entity.type
_entity.pdbx_description
1 polymer ?
#
loop_
_entity_poly.entity_id
_entity_poly.type
_entity_poly.pdbx_seq_one_letter_code
_entity_poly.pdbx_strand_id
1 'polypeptide(L)'
;MFFRQGLAGALLLGGAASGIQALPDPVKPKAAKAVNPFHLGMAGWTFVNFDLETTLRTLERLDIHYLCIKDFHLPLDSTDEQIQAFHAQCAAHKVTGYAVGPIYMKSEAEIDRAFAYAKRVGVKTIVGVPNYELLPYVDKKVKEYDFHYAIHLHGPDIKTYPDATDVWEHTKDLDPRIGMCLDVGHDLRNGCDPVADLKKYHTRVFDMHIKDVTDSSKAGVGIEIGRGKIDFPALIRMMREVNYTGMCSLEYEKDMKDPFLGIAESIGYFKAVSDML
;
A
#
# COMPACT_ATOMS: atom_id res chain seq x y z
N MET A 1 0.37 77.53 -71.05
CA MET A 1 -0.51 77.99 -69.96
C MET A 1 -1.34 76.82 -69.52
N PHE A 2 -1.44 76.55 -68.24
CA PHE A 2 -2.07 75.44 -67.48
C PHE A 2 -1.18 74.26 -67.12
N PHE A 3 -0.77 74.31 -65.87
CA PHE A 3 -0.19 73.22 -65.07
C PHE A 3 -1.23 72.15 -64.78
N ARG A 4 -0.84 70.91 -64.85
CA ARG A 4 -1.53 69.81 -64.15
C ARG A 4 -0.50 69.05 -63.31
N GLN A 5 -0.69 69.16 -62.03
CA GLN A 5 -0.01 68.34 -61.01
C GLN A 5 -0.64 66.94 -60.98
N GLY A 6 0.18 65.95 -61.15
CA GLY A 6 -0.24 64.57 -60.90
C GLY A 6 0.15 64.13 -59.46
N LEU A 7 -0.82 63.77 -58.65
CA LEU A 7 -0.59 63.10 -57.33
C LEU A 7 -0.22 61.62 -57.57
N ALA A 8 0.93 61.24 -57.12
CA ALA A 8 1.32 59.84 -56.99
C ALA A 8 0.84 59.30 -55.62
N GLY A 9 -0.14 58.43 -55.64
CA GLY A 9 -0.57 57.71 -54.46
C GLY A 9 0.29 56.47 -54.22
N ALA A 10 1.02 56.43 -53.11
CA ALA A 10 1.76 55.26 -52.71
C ALA A 10 0.81 54.28 -51.93
N LEU A 11 0.59 53.11 -52.51
CA LEU A 11 -0.10 51.99 -51.84
C LEU A 11 0.89 51.30 -50.88
N LEU A 12 0.71 51.48 -49.63
CA LEU A 12 1.37 50.66 -48.61
C LEU A 12 0.64 49.28 -48.45
N LEU A 13 1.25 48.27 -49.07
CA LEU A 13 0.87 46.87 -48.82
C LEU A 13 1.39 46.45 -47.41
N GLY A 14 0.49 46.46 -46.40
CA GLY A 14 0.75 45.90 -45.12
C GLY A 14 0.78 44.35 -45.22
N GLY A 15 1.96 43.76 -45.22
CA GLY A 15 2.15 42.32 -45.13
C GLY A 15 1.84 41.88 -43.68
N ALA A 16 0.70 41.20 -43.49
CA ALA A 16 0.43 40.46 -42.25
C ALA A 16 1.38 39.26 -42.20
N ALA A 17 2.41 39.34 -41.37
CA ALA A 17 3.22 38.18 -41.05
C ALA A 17 2.39 37.21 -40.19
N SER A 18 1.83 36.18 -40.83
CA SER A 18 1.22 35.05 -40.11
C SER A 18 2.31 34.34 -39.34
N GLY A 19 2.32 34.55 -38.01
CA GLY A 19 3.20 33.82 -37.10
C GLY A 19 2.86 32.33 -37.19
N ILE A 20 3.72 31.55 -37.81
CA ILE A 20 3.68 30.10 -37.75
C ILE A 20 4.04 29.76 -36.31
N GLN A 21 3.02 29.38 -35.49
CA GLN A 21 3.25 28.83 -34.18
C GLN A 21 4.01 27.52 -34.37
N ALA A 22 5.22 27.43 -33.82
CA ALA A 22 6.00 26.20 -33.84
C ALA A 22 5.18 25.10 -33.17
N LEU A 23 5.06 23.96 -33.84
CA LEU A 23 4.46 22.77 -33.24
C LEU A 23 5.25 22.42 -31.97
N PRO A 24 4.56 22.00 -30.89
CA PRO A 24 5.26 21.56 -29.72
C PRO A 24 6.20 20.39 -30.09
N ASP A 25 7.37 20.40 -29.49
CA ASP A 25 8.34 19.31 -29.66
C ASP A 25 7.69 17.95 -29.51
N PRO A 26 8.07 16.94 -30.30
CA PRO A 26 7.54 15.59 -30.18
C PRO A 26 7.81 15.08 -28.75
N VAL A 27 6.74 14.67 -28.08
CA VAL A 27 6.83 14.07 -26.73
C VAL A 27 7.84 12.92 -26.82
N LYS A 28 8.97 13.07 -26.12
CA LYS A 28 9.98 12.01 -26.06
C LYS A 28 9.29 10.72 -25.59
N PRO A 29 9.56 9.56 -26.23
CA PRO A 29 8.99 8.30 -25.80
C PRO A 29 9.34 8.11 -24.31
N LYS A 30 8.30 7.84 -23.51
CA LYS A 30 8.45 7.56 -22.09
C LYS A 30 9.40 6.36 -21.96
N ALA A 31 10.44 6.48 -21.16
CA ALA A 31 11.31 5.33 -20.86
C ALA A 31 10.45 4.13 -20.46
N ALA A 32 10.86 2.91 -20.82
CA ALA A 32 10.16 1.71 -20.41
C ALA A 32 10.01 1.76 -18.88
N LYS A 33 8.77 1.55 -18.39
CA LYS A 33 8.49 1.56 -16.94
C LYS A 33 9.41 0.56 -16.26
N ALA A 34 10.12 1.01 -15.23
CA ALA A 34 10.82 0.09 -14.35
C ALA A 34 9.78 -0.84 -13.71
N VAL A 35 9.97 -2.14 -13.85
CA VAL A 35 9.11 -3.13 -13.18
C VAL A 35 9.46 -3.10 -11.70
N ASN A 36 8.48 -2.77 -10.85
CA ASN A 36 8.69 -2.81 -9.42
C ASN A 36 8.84 -4.26 -8.96
N PRO A 37 9.77 -4.55 -8.07
CA PRO A 37 9.88 -5.88 -7.47
C PRO A 37 8.75 -6.19 -6.49
N PHE A 38 8.05 -5.17 -5.98
CA PHE A 38 6.95 -5.27 -5.03
C PHE A 38 5.57 -5.22 -5.71
N HIS A 39 4.55 -5.66 -4.99
CA HIS A 39 3.16 -5.65 -5.44
C HIS A 39 2.34 -4.63 -4.65
N LEU A 40 1.39 -3.97 -5.33
CA LEU A 40 0.44 -3.07 -4.69
C LEU A 40 -0.84 -3.83 -4.34
N GLY A 41 -1.26 -3.72 -3.09
CA GLY A 41 -2.45 -4.36 -2.55
C GLY A 41 -3.29 -3.39 -1.72
N MET A 42 -4.26 -3.96 -1.02
CA MET A 42 -5.15 -3.26 -0.10
C MET A 42 -5.23 -4.01 1.22
N ALA A 43 -5.07 -3.30 2.34
CA ALA A 43 -5.38 -3.81 3.66
C ALA A 43 -6.90 -3.82 3.86
N GLY A 44 -7.46 -4.97 4.21
CA GLY A 44 -8.90 -5.16 4.36
C GLY A 44 -9.53 -4.24 5.40
N TRP A 45 -8.78 -3.79 6.40
CA TRP A 45 -9.25 -2.85 7.42
C TRP A 45 -9.84 -1.56 6.85
N THR A 46 -9.29 -1.07 5.76
CA THR A 46 -9.82 0.10 5.03
C THR A 46 -11.33 -0.01 4.74
N PHE A 47 -11.83 -1.23 4.59
CA PHE A 47 -13.21 -1.53 4.23
C PHE A 47 -14.07 -2.05 5.39
N VAL A 48 -13.74 -1.72 6.64
CA VAL A 48 -14.46 -2.20 7.83
C VAL A 48 -15.97 -1.87 7.83
N ASN A 49 -16.38 -0.85 7.10
CA ASN A 49 -17.78 -0.42 6.97
C ASN A 49 -18.47 -0.94 5.69
N PHE A 50 -17.83 -1.82 4.93
CA PHE A 50 -18.34 -2.29 3.63
C PHE A 50 -18.39 -3.81 3.58
N ASP A 51 -19.38 -4.32 2.85
CA ASP A 51 -19.44 -5.74 2.53
C ASP A 51 -18.38 -6.15 1.49
N LEU A 52 -18.21 -7.44 1.30
CA LEU A 52 -17.23 -7.99 0.39
C LEU A 52 -17.46 -7.54 -1.07
N GLU A 53 -18.71 -7.54 -1.53
CA GLU A 53 -19.05 -7.17 -2.91
C GLU A 53 -18.68 -5.71 -3.21
N THR A 54 -19.02 -4.78 -2.31
CA THR A 54 -18.66 -3.37 -2.43
C THR A 54 -17.15 -3.18 -2.38
N THR A 55 -16.47 -3.91 -1.51
CA THR A 55 -15.00 -3.93 -1.42
C THR A 55 -14.37 -4.37 -2.75
N LEU A 56 -14.79 -5.52 -3.28
CA LEU A 56 -14.24 -6.08 -4.51
C LEU A 56 -14.50 -5.19 -5.74
N ARG A 57 -15.69 -4.59 -5.86
CA ARG A 57 -15.98 -3.60 -6.91
C ARG A 57 -15.09 -2.38 -6.82
N THR A 58 -14.77 -1.93 -5.60
CA THR A 58 -13.87 -0.80 -5.40
C THR A 58 -12.46 -1.16 -5.86
N LEU A 59 -11.97 -2.33 -5.49
CA LEU A 59 -10.65 -2.82 -5.92
C LEU A 59 -10.56 -2.96 -7.44
N GLU A 60 -11.56 -3.55 -8.08
CA GLU A 60 -11.64 -3.68 -9.53
C GLU A 60 -11.58 -2.31 -10.24
N ARG A 61 -12.35 -1.32 -9.77
CA ARG A 61 -12.35 0.06 -10.32
C ARG A 61 -11.00 0.76 -10.19
N LEU A 62 -10.20 0.40 -9.19
CA LEU A 62 -8.87 0.97 -8.91
C LEU A 62 -7.73 0.15 -9.53
N ASP A 63 -8.06 -0.94 -10.22
CA ASP A 63 -7.08 -1.87 -10.77
C ASP A 63 -6.09 -2.38 -9.68
N ILE A 64 -6.68 -2.83 -8.55
CA ILE A 64 -5.99 -3.45 -7.42
C ILE A 64 -6.39 -4.91 -7.34
N HIS A 65 -5.40 -5.81 -7.37
CA HIS A 65 -5.63 -7.24 -7.50
C HIS A 65 -5.30 -8.06 -6.25
N TYR A 66 -4.85 -7.42 -5.16
CA TYR A 66 -4.43 -8.10 -3.95
C TYR A 66 -5.13 -7.51 -2.72
N LEU A 67 -5.62 -8.40 -1.86
CA LEU A 67 -6.33 -8.05 -0.63
C LEU A 67 -5.73 -8.81 0.57
N CYS A 68 -5.31 -8.10 1.61
CA CYS A 68 -5.12 -8.69 2.93
C CYS A 68 -6.50 -8.92 3.55
N ILE A 69 -6.89 -10.18 3.70
CA ILE A 69 -8.26 -10.56 4.07
C ILE A 69 -8.52 -10.23 5.54
N LYS A 70 -9.60 -9.51 5.81
CA LYS A 70 -10.04 -9.21 7.18
C LYS A 70 -11.23 -10.10 7.58
N ASP A 71 -11.31 -10.39 8.88
CA ASP A 71 -12.28 -11.32 9.49
C ASP A 71 -13.76 -10.93 9.30
N PHE A 72 -14.06 -9.66 9.08
CA PHE A 72 -15.42 -9.23 8.76
C PHE A 72 -15.80 -9.50 7.29
N HIS A 73 -14.84 -9.74 6.39
CA HIS A 73 -15.12 -10.21 5.02
C HIS A 73 -15.10 -11.74 4.91
N LEU A 74 -14.28 -12.40 5.71
CA LEU A 74 -14.22 -13.86 5.80
C LEU A 74 -13.91 -14.26 7.25
N PRO A 75 -14.93 -14.58 8.07
CA PRO A 75 -14.75 -14.98 9.47
C PRO A 75 -13.82 -16.18 9.65
N LEU A 76 -13.10 -16.23 10.78
CA LEU A 76 -12.13 -17.29 11.05
C LEU A 76 -12.78 -18.69 11.19
N ASP A 77 -14.07 -18.76 11.46
CA ASP A 77 -14.88 -19.99 11.58
C ASP A 77 -15.70 -20.31 10.32
N SER A 78 -15.43 -19.61 9.20
CA SER A 78 -16.08 -19.87 7.92
C SER A 78 -15.96 -21.34 7.53
N THR A 79 -17.04 -21.90 6.96
CA THR A 79 -17.01 -23.25 6.39
C THR A 79 -16.18 -23.28 5.10
N ASP A 80 -15.86 -24.49 4.62
CA ASP A 80 -15.12 -24.63 3.35
C ASP A 80 -15.93 -24.11 2.17
N GLU A 81 -17.26 -24.26 2.20
CA GLU A 81 -18.19 -23.72 1.20
C GLU A 81 -18.16 -22.16 1.19
N GLN A 82 -18.11 -21.54 2.39
CA GLN A 82 -18.00 -20.08 2.51
C GLN A 82 -16.64 -19.58 1.99
N ILE A 83 -15.56 -20.30 2.28
CA ILE A 83 -14.22 -19.99 1.75
C ILE A 83 -14.20 -20.12 0.22
N GLN A 84 -14.80 -21.18 -0.34
CA GLN A 84 -14.93 -21.35 -1.79
C GLN A 84 -15.75 -20.22 -2.43
N ALA A 85 -16.87 -19.83 -1.81
CA ALA A 85 -17.69 -18.72 -2.28
C ALA A 85 -16.94 -17.38 -2.24
N PHE A 86 -16.17 -17.13 -1.18
CA PHE A 86 -15.29 -15.96 -1.08
C PHE A 86 -14.27 -15.92 -2.24
N HIS A 87 -13.58 -17.03 -2.50
CA HIS A 87 -12.62 -17.10 -3.59
C HIS A 87 -13.28 -16.92 -4.97
N ALA A 88 -14.47 -17.46 -5.16
CA ALA A 88 -15.22 -17.29 -6.41
C ALA A 88 -15.60 -15.81 -6.64
N GLN A 89 -16.05 -15.10 -5.59
CA GLN A 89 -16.32 -13.67 -5.67
C GLN A 89 -15.04 -12.87 -5.95
N CYS A 90 -13.96 -13.14 -5.23
CA CYS A 90 -12.67 -12.51 -5.49
C CYS A 90 -12.21 -12.70 -6.94
N ALA A 91 -12.30 -13.92 -7.46
CA ALA A 91 -11.89 -14.24 -8.83
C ALA A 91 -12.76 -13.52 -9.88
N ALA A 92 -14.06 -13.34 -9.64
CA ALA A 92 -14.96 -12.60 -10.54
C ALA A 92 -14.51 -11.14 -10.72
N HIS A 93 -13.88 -10.55 -9.68
CA HIS A 93 -13.32 -9.19 -9.68
C HIS A 93 -11.80 -9.16 -9.91
N LYS A 94 -11.17 -10.28 -10.28
CA LYS A 94 -9.71 -10.41 -10.48
C LYS A 94 -8.89 -10.06 -9.24
N VAL A 95 -9.41 -10.30 -8.05
CA VAL A 95 -8.76 -10.07 -6.77
C VAL A 95 -8.29 -11.40 -6.20
N THR A 96 -7.12 -11.39 -5.57
CA THR A 96 -6.55 -12.52 -4.83
C THR A 96 -6.34 -12.12 -3.38
N GLY A 97 -6.90 -12.90 -2.45
CA GLY A 97 -6.52 -12.80 -1.04
C GLY A 97 -5.09 -13.34 -0.87
N TYR A 98 -4.14 -12.54 -0.44
CA TYR A 98 -2.73 -12.94 -0.34
C TYR A 98 -2.29 -13.24 1.10
N ALA A 99 -2.96 -12.66 2.08
CA ALA A 99 -2.71 -12.80 3.52
C ALA A 99 -4.02 -12.69 4.28
N VAL A 100 -4.00 -13.04 5.55
CA VAL A 100 -5.10 -12.82 6.51
C VAL A 100 -4.63 -11.93 7.66
N GLY A 101 -5.44 -10.97 8.08
CA GLY A 101 -5.12 -10.13 9.24
C GLY A 101 -5.40 -8.63 9.06
N PRO A 102 -4.95 -7.80 10.02
CA PRO A 102 -4.30 -8.17 11.28
C PRO A 102 -5.21 -8.98 12.23
N ILE A 103 -4.66 -10.07 12.78
CA ILE A 103 -5.34 -10.92 13.76
C ILE A 103 -4.65 -10.77 15.11
N TYR A 104 -5.41 -10.36 16.13
CA TYR A 104 -4.91 -10.28 17.52
C TYR A 104 -5.03 -11.65 18.19
N MET A 105 -3.95 -12.09 18.87
CA MET A 105 -3.89 -13.40 19.49
C MET A 105 -3.37 -13.30 20.93
N LYS A 106 -4.20 -13.72 21.89
CA LYS A 106 -3.95 -13.63 23.34
C LYS A 106 -3.78 -15.00 24.00
N SER A 107 -3.86 -16.09 23.22
CA SER A 107 -3.72 -17.46 23.69
C SER A 107 -3.19 -18.36 22.57
N GLU A 108 -2.60 -19.51 22.97
CA GLU A 108 -2.18 -20.55 22.03
C GLU A 108 -3.33 -21.07 21.17
N ALA A 109 -4.53 -21.19 21.75
CA ALA A 109 -5.73 -21.63 21.03
C ALA A 109 -6.13 -20.64 19.91
N GLU A 110 -5.97 -19.34 20.13
CA GLU A 110 -6.21 -18.32 19.09
C GLU A 110 -5.15 -18.37 17.98
N ILE A 111 -3.89 -18.68 18.33
CA ILE A 111 -2.83 -18.92 17.36
C ILE A 111 -3.15 -20.16 16.52
N ASP A 112 -3.50 -21.29 17.15
CA ASP A 112 -3.90 -22.50 16.44
C ASP A 112 -5.05 -22.25 15.46
N ARG A 113 -6.07 -21.50 15.91
CA ARG A 113 -7.21 -21.12 15.07
C ARG A 113 -6.78 -20.26 13.88
N ALA A 114 -5.89 -19.27 14.09
CA ALA A 114 -5.42 -18.39 13.02
C ALA A 114 -4.60 -19.15 11.96
N PHE A 115 -3.70 -20.05 12.39
CA PHE A 115 -2.92 -20.87 11.46
C PHE A 115 -3.77 -21.88 10.69
N ALA A 116 -4.71 -22.56 11.38
CA ALA A 116 -5.65 -23.48 10.74
C ALA A 116 -6.55 -22.74 9.73
N TYR A 117 -7.04 -21.55 10.09
CA TYR A 117 -7.82 -20.68 9.20
C TYR A 117 -7.01 -20.27 7.96
N ALA A 118 -5.82 -19.73 8.14
CA ALA A 118 -4.96 -19.32 7.01
C ALA A 118 -4.67 -20.48 6.05
N LYS A 119 -4.43 -21.69 6.60
CA LYS A 119 -4.26 -22.91 5.78
C LYS A 119 -5.51 -23.25 4.99
N ARG A 120 -6.71 -23.20 5.60
CA ARG A 120 -7.98 -23.46 4.90
C ARG A 120 -8.27 -22.42 3.83
N VAL A 121 -7.97 -21.15 4.09
CA VAL A 121 -8.08 -20.04 3.12
C VAL A 121 -7.06 -20.18 1.98
N GLY A 122 -5.99 -20.96 2.17
CA GLY A 122 -4.97 -21.19 1.14
C GLY A 122 -3.91 -20.08 1.04
N VAL A 123 -3.76 -19.25 2.09
CA VAL A 123 -2.70 -18.24 2.17
C VAL A 123 -1.54 -18.73 3.05
N LYS A 124 -0.36 -18.19 2.80
CA LYS A 124 0.86 -18.56 3.54
C LYS A 124 1.41 -17.41 4.40
N THR A 125 0.73 -16.29 4.45
CA THR A 125 1.12 -15.13 5.25
C THR A 125 -0.01 -14.79 6.22
N ILE A 126 0.35 -14.70 7.50
CA ILE A 126 -0.52 -14.20 8.56
C ILE A 126 0.05 -12.84 9.01
N VAL A 127 -0.74 -11.80 8.87
CA VAL A 127 -0.49 -10.52 9.55
C VAL A 127 -1.10 -10.65 10.94
N GLY A 128 -0.27 -10.58 11.98
CA GLY A 128 -0.72 -10.94 13.32
C GLY A 128 -0.16 -10.06 14.42
N VAL A 129 -0.84 -10.08 15.57
CA VAL A 129 -0.46 -9.33 16.78
C VAL A 129 -0.59 -10.26 17.98
N PRO A 130 0.37 -11.16 18.21
CA PRO A 130 0.37 -12.03 19.37
C PRO A 130 0.88 -11.25 20.58
N ASN A 131 0.46 -11.65 21.81
CA ASN A 131 1.17 -11.20 22.99
C ASN A 131 2.63 -11.68 22.95
N TYR A 132 3.56 -10.92 23.53
CA TYR A 132 5.00 -11.23 23.51
C TYR A 132 5.33 -12.64 24.06
N GLU A 133 4.67 -13.04 25.13
CA GLU A 133 4.84 -14.35 25.77
C GLU A 133 4.44 -15.54 24.88
N LEU A 134 3.66 -15.27 23.82
CA LEU A 134 3.22 -16.30 22.86
C LEU A 134 4.15 -16.47 21.68
N LEU A 135 5.15 -15.60 21.49
CA LEU A 135 6.09 -15.69 20.39
C LEU A 135 6.81 -17.04 20.24
N PRO A 136 7.23 -17.73 21.33
CA PRO A 136 7.78 -19.08 21.21
C PRO A 136 6.78 -20.10 20.63
N TYR A 137 5.47 -19.91 20.89
CA TYR A 137 4.45 -20.76 20.31
C TYR A 137 4.19 -20.42 18.82
N VAL A 138 4.21 -19.14 18.47
CA VAL A 138 4.18 -18.71 17.05
C VAL A 138 5.36 -19.31 16.29
N ASP A 139 6.57 -19.31 16.87
CA ASP A 139 7.77 -19.88 16.26
C ASP A 139 7.60 -21.37 15.95
N LYS A 140 7.03 -22.14 16.89
CA LYS A 140 6.67 -23.53 16.67
C LYS A 140 5.68 -23.69 15.50
N LYS A 141 4.64 -22.86 15.44
CA LYS A 141 3.60 -22.92 14.40
C LYS A 141 4.10 -22.51 13.03
N VAL A 142 4.95 -21.51 12.95
CA VAL A 142 5.60 -21.10 11.70
C VAL A 142 6.40 -22.26 11.10
N LYS A 143 7.14 -23.01 11.92
CA LYS A 143 7.87 -24.21 11.50
C LYS A 143 6.95 -25.35 11.07
N GLU A 144 5.85 -25.56 11.80
CA GLU A 144 4.87 -26.62 11.53
C GLU A 144 4.14 -26.40 10.20
N TYR A 145 3.73 -25.15 9.90
CA TYR A 145 2.89 -24.82 8.75
C TYR A 145 3.69 -24.34 7.53
N ASP A 146 4.97 -24.02 7.69
CA ASP A 146 5.81 -23.37 6.68
C ASP A 146 5.21 -22.06 6.16
N PHE A 147 4.82 -21.20 7.09
CA PHE A 147 4.18 -19.91 6.83
C PHE A 147 5.11 -18.74 7.16
N HIS A 148 4.86 -17.59 6.55
CA HIS A 148 5.36 -16.31 7.03
C HIS A 148 4.41 -15.72 8.06
N TYR A 149 4.98 -15.14 9.10
CA TYR A 149 4.25 -14.44 10.13
C TYR A 149 4.74 -13.00 10.22
N ALA A 150 3.89 -12.06 9.79
CA ALA A 150 4.20 -10.64 9.72
C ALA A 150 3.55 -9.92 10.91
N ILE A 151 4.34 -9.53 11.91
CA ILE A 151 3.84 -8.79 13.07
C ILE A 151 3.50 -7.36 12.66
N HIS A 152 2.26 -6.94 12.88
CA HIS A 152 1.79 -5.62 12.54
C HIS A 152 2.20 -4.59 13.59
N LEU A 153 2.77 -3.46 13.15
CA LEU A 153 3.13 -2.31 13.99
C LEU A 153 1.89 -1.47 14.30
N HIS A 154 1.85 -0.85 15.49
CA HIS A 154 0.70 -0.05 15.92
C HIS A 154 1.03 1.40 16.32
N GLY A 155 2.32 1.77 16.27
CA GLY A 155 2.75 3.11 16.67
C GLY A 155 2.48 3.39 18.15
N PRO A 156 2.36 4.66 18.52
CA PRO A 156 2.26 5.10 19.92
C PRO A 156 0.90 4.82 20.58
N ASP A 157 -0.06 4.25 19.86
CA ASP A 157 -1.42 4.04 20.38
C ASP A 157 -1.54 2.74 21.18
N ILE A 158 -0.74 1.73 20.83
CA ILE A 158 -0.72 0.42 21.45
C ILE A 158 0.71 0.10 21.89
N LYS A 159 0.87 -0.38 23.12
CA LYS A 159 2.20 -0.66 23.69
C LYS A 159 2.89 -1.87 23.05
N THR A 160 2.12 -2.80 22.50
CA THR A 160 2.64 -4.03 21.89
C THR A 160 3.03 -3.74 20.45
N TYR A 161 4.29 -3.93 20.11
CA TYR A 161 4.88 -3.69 18.81
C TYR A 161 4.67 -2.25 18.29
N PRO A 162 5.17 -1.23 19.03
CA PRO A 162 4.99 0.16 18.63
C PRO A 162 5.76 0.53 17.36
N ASP A 163 6.89 -0.12 17.08
CA ASP A 163 7.78 0.19 15.95
C ASP A 163 8.56 -1.05 15.46
N ALA A 164 9.29 -0.86 14.37
CA ALA A 164 10.09 -1.92 13.74
C ALA A 164 11.22 -2.44 14.64
N THR A 165 11.80 -1.57 15.47
CA THR A 165 12.87 -1.97 16.41
C THR A 165 12.33 -2.91 17.48
N ASP A 166 11.16 -2.63 18.03
CA ASP A 166 10.53 -3.50 19.03
C ASP A 166 10.21 -4.89 18.46
N VAL A 167 9.63 -4.95 17.26
CA VAL A 167 9.39 -6.24 16.57
C VAL A 167 10.71 -7.00 16.37
N TRP A 168 11.75 -6.32 15.90
CA TRP A 168 13.05 -6.95 15.68
C TRP A 168 13.64 -7.51 16.97
N GLU A 169 13.66 -6.73 18.04
CA GLU A 169 14.25 -7.18 19.33
C GLU A 169 13.54 -8.42 19.90
N HIS A 170 12.24 -8.57 19.65
CA HIS A 170 11.48 -9.74 20.11
C HIS A 170 11.52 -10.94 19.14
N THR A 171 11.96 -10.74 17.88
CA THR A 171 11.87 -11.80 16.85
C THR A 171 13.22 -12.20 16.23
N LYS A 172 14.29 -11.45 16.46
CA LYS A 172 15.61 -11.67 15.82
C LYS A 172 16.19 -13.08 16.02
N ASP A 173 15.91 -13.70 17.17
CA ASP A 173 16.39 -15.03 17.55
C ASP A 173 15.39 -16.15 17.22
N LEU A 174 14.22 -15.82 16.64
CA LEU A 174 13.19 -16.77 16.23
C LEU A 174 13.38 -17.18 14.75
N ASP A 175 12.54 -18.10 14.29
CA ASP A 175 12.54 -18.54 12.88
C ASP A 175 12.54 -17.35 11.93
N PRO A 176 13.39 -17.34 10.89
CA PRO A 176 13.49 -16.22 9.95
C PRO A 176 12.20 -15.91 9.17
N ARG A 177 11.19 -16.78 9.20
CA ARG A 177 9.86 -16.52 8.63
C ARG A 177 8.94 -15.74 9.57
N ILE A 178 9.40 -15.39 10.78
CA ILE A 178 8.75 -14.41 11.65
C ILE A 178 9.43 -13.06 11.44
N GLY A 179 8.67 -12.07 11.09
CA GLY A 179 9.14 -10.72 10.83
C GLY A 179 8.00 -9.72 11.02
N MET A 180 7.93 -8.72 10.18
CA MET A 180 7.00 -7.62 10.37
C MET A 180 6.15 -7.32 9.13
N CYS A 181 4.94 -6.84 9.38
CA CYS A 181 4.17 -5.98 8.51
C CYS A 181 4.54 -4.54 8.91
N LEU A 182 5.42 -3.91 8.16
CA LEU A 182 5.88 -2.55 8.42
C LEU A 182 4.77 -1.55 8.06
N ASP A 183 4.06 -1.07 9.07
CA ASP A 183 3.12 0.03 8.88
C ASP A 183 3.88 1.36 8.94
N VAL A 184 4.11 1.96 7.78
CA VAL A 184 4.96 3.14 7.65
C VAL A 184 4.38 4.38 8.35
N GLY A 185 3.05 4.46 8.46
CA GLY A 185 2.39 5.57 9.16
C GLY A 185 2.46 5.43 10.67
N HIS A 186 2.25 4.23 11.19
CA HIS A 186 2.39 3.95 12.62
C HIS A 186 3.83 4.08 13.07
N ASP A 187 4.78 3.62 12.29
CA ASP A 187 6.22 3.72 12.55
C ASP A 187 6.64 5.20 12.63
N LEU A 188 6.25 6.02 11.64
CA LEU A 188 6.54 7.46 11.66
C LEU A 188 5.89 8.15 12.87
N ARG A 189 4.65 7.84 13.23
CA ARG A 189 3.95 8.42 14.40
C ARG A 189 4.61 8.06 15.73
N ASN A 190 5.38 6.96 15.76
CA ASN A 190 6.22 6.59 16.92
C ASN A 190 7.58 7.30 16.92
N GLY A 191 7.82 8.22 15.98
CA GLY A 191 9.05 8.99 15.86
C GLY A 191 10.18 8.27 15.11
N CYS A 192 9.88 7.16 14.43
CA CYS A 192 10.83 6.40 13.62
C CYS A 192 10.89 6.93 12.17
N ASP A 193 11.89 6.50 11.42
CA ASP A 193 12.00 6.75 9.99
C ASP A 193 11.74 5.44 9.22
N PRO A 194 10.57 5.28 8.60
CA PRO A 194 10.20 4.04 7.94
C PRO A 194 11.11 3.68 6.75
N VAL A 195 11.81 4.67 6.16
CA VAL A 195 12.79 4.41 5.10
C VAL A 195 14.07 3.80 5.68
N ALA A 196 14.54 4.34 6.81
CA ALA A 196 15.70 3.79 7.52
C ALA A 196 15.39 2.40 8.11
N ASP A 197 14.18 2.20 8.64
CA ASP A 197 13.75 0.93 9.20
C ASP A 197 13.56 -0.14 8.13
N LEU A 198 12.99 0.20 6.97
CA LEU A 198 12.97 -0.70 5.83
C LEU A 198 14.40 -1.11 5.42
N LYS A 199 15.33 -0.15 5.30
CA LYS A 199 16.73 -0.45 4.98
C LYS A 199 17.35 -1.42 5.97
N LYS A 200 17.12 -1.20 7.25
CA LYS A 200 17.70 -1.97 8.35
C LYS A 200 17.12 -3.38 8.46
N TYR A 201 15.81 -3.52 8.29
CA TYR A 201 15.06 -4.74 8.60
C TYR A 201 14.48 -5.46 7.39
N HIS A 202 14.79 -5.04 6.15
CA HIS A 202 14.18 -5.51 4.90
C HIS A 202 14.08 -7.04 4.78
N THR A 203 15.05 -7.80 5.32
CA THR A 203 15.02 -9.28 5.28
C THR A 203 13.92 -9.90 6.14
N ARG A 204 13.29 -9.11 7.00
CA ARG A 204 12.21 -9.51 7.90
C ARG A 204 10.93 -8.71 7.66
N VAL A 205 10.85 -7.89 6.60
CA VAL A 205 9.63 -7.20 6.18
C VAL A 205 8.93 -8.08 5.15
N PHE A 206 7.82 -8.71 5.53
CA PHE A 206 7.05 -9.62 4.66
C PHE A 206 5.81 -8.97 4.07
N ASP A 207 5.29 -7.96 4.75
CA ASP A 207 4.20 -7.11 4.29
C ASP A 207 4.50 -5.66 4.68
N MET A 208 3.86 -4.73 4.03
CA MET A 208 3.97 -3.31 4.34
C MET A 208 2.57 -2.69 4.25
N HIS A 209 2.13 -2.06 5.33
CA HIS A 209 0.97 -1.16 5.23
C HIS A 209 1.44 0.23 4.87
N ILE A 210 1.11 0.65 3.65
CA ILE A 210 1.38 2.02 3.21
C ILE A 210 0.20 2.90 3.59
N LYS A 211 0.47 3.93 4.37
CA LYS A 211 -0.46 5.01 4.71
C LYS A 211 0.33 6.29 4.89
N ASP A 212 -0.28 7.44 4.69
CA ASP A 212 0.35 8.72 5.01
C ASP A 212 -0.31 9.35 6.22
N VAL A 213 0.43 10.17 6.94
CA VAL A 213 -0.02 10.80 8.18
C VAL A 213 0.37 12.27 8.23
N THR A 214 -0.46 13.08 8.91
CA THR A 214 -0.30 14.53 8.97
C THR A 214 0.86 15.00 9.84
N ASP A 215 1.33 14.15 10.76
CA ASP A 215 2.37 14.48 11.73
C ASP A 215 3.17 13.24 12.13
N SER A 216 4.46 13.44 12.49
CA SER A 216 5.37 12.38 12.93
C SER A 216 5.28 12.09 14.43
N SER A 217 4.19 12.45 15.07
CA SER A 217 3.91 12.20 16.49
C SER A 217 2.58 11.48 16.67
N LYS A 218 2.26 11.13 17.91
CA LYS A 218 0.96 10.55 18.27
C LYS A 218 -0.23 11.39 17.79
N ALA A 219 -0.07 12.69 17.57
CA ALA A 219 -1.13 13.57 17.07
C ALA A 219 -1.41 13.37 15.56
N GLY A 220 -0.52 12.70 14.83
CA GLY A 220 -0.70 12.41 13.41
C GLY A 220 -1.97 11.59 13.16
N VAL A 221 -2.71 11.96 12.12
CA VAL A 221 -3.90 11.24 11.65
C VAL A 221 -3.71 10.86 10.19
N GLY A 222 -4.41 9.81 9.73
CA GLY A 222 -4.37 9.37 8.34
C GLY A 222 -4.75 10.47 7.36
N ILE A 223 -4.06 10.52 6.23
CA ILE A 223 -4.32 11.43 5.12
C ILE A 223 -3.99 10.71 3.80
N GLU A 224 -4.40 11.28 2.66
CA GLU A 224 -4.07 10.74 1.34
C GLU A 224 -2.55 10.67 1.14
N ILE A 225 -2.06 9.57 0.57
CA ILE A 225 -0.63 9.39 0.26
C ILE A 225 -0.13 10.55 -0.60
N GLY A 226 0.98 11.16 -0.16
CA GLY A 226 1.62 12.30 -0.80
C GLY A 226 1.18 13.65 -0.26
N ARG A 227 0.21 13.69 0.67
CA ARG A 227 -0.21 14.92 1.36
C ARG A 227 0.33 15.01 2.79
N GLY A 228 0.91 13.95 3.31
CA GLY A 228 1.41 13.86 4.67
C GLY A 228 2.91 14.04 4.81
N LYS A 229 3.48 13.35 5.76
CA LYS A 229 4.87 13.49 6.19
C LYS A 229 5.80 12.40 5.68
N ILE A 230 5.29 11.32 5.10
CA ILE A 230 6.13 10.23 4.61
C ILE A 230 6.75 10.59 3.26
N ASP A 231 8.06 10.43 3.14
CA ASP A 231 8.78 10.58 1.86
C ASP A 231 8.59 9.31 1.01
N PHE A 232 7.44 9.20 0.33
CA PHE A 232 7.15 8.08 -0.57
C PHE A 232 8.15 7.92 -1.71
N PRO A 233 8.67 8.99 -2.33
CA PRO A 233 9.78 8.86 -3.27
C PRO A 233 11.00 8.17 -2.69
N ALA A 234 11.41 8.50 -1.47
CA ALA A 234 12.54 7.85 -0.79
C ALA A 234 12.20 6.39 -0.42
N LEU A 235 10.99 6.14 0.09
CA LEU A 235 10.51 4.80 0.43
C LEU A 235 10.51 3.88 -0.81
N ILE A 236 9.99 4.33 -1.94
CA ILE A 236 9.96 3.56 -3.19
C ILE A 236 11.37 3.27 -3.70
N ARG A 237 12.29 4.25 -3.66
CA ARG A 237 13.70 4.01 -4.00
C ARG A 237 14.32 2.97 -3.09
N MET A 238 14.06 3.06 -1.78
CA MET A 238 14.58 2.08 -0.80
C MET A 238 14.03 0.69 -1.06
N MET A 239 12.73 0.53 -1.33
CA MET A 239 12.14 -0.76 -1.71
C MET A 239 12.87 -1.41 -2.90
N ARG A 240 13.24 -0.59 -3.90
CA ARG A 240 14.01 -1.08 -5.06
C ARG A 240 15.46 -1.40 -4.69
N GLU A 241 16.11 -0.55 -3.88
CA GLU A 241 17.49 -0.73 -3.44
C GLU A 241 17.68 -2.07 -2.70
N VAL A 242 16.75 -2.39 -1.78
CA VAL A 242 16.77 -3.64 -1.02
C VAL A 242 16.12 -4.81 -1.74
N ASN A 243 15.64 -4.61 -2.97
CA ASN A 243 14.88 -5.60 -3.74
C ASN A 243 13.70 -6.18 -2.95
N TYR A 244 12.91 -5.32 -2.33
CA TYR A 244 11.71 -5.73 -1.60
C TYR A 244 10.68 -6.30 -2.57
N THR A 245 10.32 -7.56 -2.39
CA THR A 245 9.39 -8.32 -3.27
C THR A 245 8.03 -8.58 -2.63
N GLY A 246 7.80 -8.03 -1.45
CA GLY A 246 6.56 -8.22 -0.68
C GLY A 246 5.40 -7.35 -1.18
N MET A 247 4.36 -7.34 -0.37
CA MET A 247 3.16 -6.54 -0.63
C MET A 247 3.30 -5.15 -0.03
N CYS A 248 2.80 -4.14 -0.76
CA CYS A 248 2.57 -2.79 -0.29
C CYS A 248 1.05 -2.58 -0.28
N SER A 249 0.41 -2.85 0.85
CA SER A 249 -1.04 -2.74 0.99
C SER A 249 -1.42 -1.38 1.52
N LEU A 250 -2.21 -0.62 0.74
CA LEU A 250 -2.76 0.64 1.23
C LEU A 250 -3.70 0.35 2.40
N GLU A 251 -3.44 0.98 3.55
CA GLU A 251 -4.36 1.04 4.68
C GLU A 251 -4.83 2.49 4.85
N TYR A 252 -6.00 2.79 4.27
CA TYR A 252 -6.58 4.12 4.29
C TYR A 252 -7.59 4.24 5.42
N GLU A 253 -7.34 5.14 6.36
CA GLU A 253 -8.12 5.28 7.59
C GLU A 253 -8.84 6.64 7.73
N LYS A 254 -8.74 7.51 6.72
CA LYS A 254 -9.50 8.75 6.65
C LYS A 254 -10.84 8.51 5.93
N ASP A 255 -11.88 9.16 6.38
CA ASP A 255 -13.22 9.12 5.77
C ASP A 255 -13.74 7.69 5.52
N MET A 256 -13.56 6.79 6.49
CA MET A 256 -13.84 5.36 6.37
C MET A 256 -15.30 5.00 6.05
N LYS A 257 -16.20 5.97 5.97
CA LYS A 257 -17.59 5.80 5.50
C LYS A 257 -17.76 6.10 4.00
N ASP A 258 -16.82 6.85 3.41
CA ASP A 258 -16.74 7.14 1.98
C ASP A 258 -15.26 7.27 1.55
N PRO A 259 -14.48 6.19 1.59
CA PRO A 259 -13.03 6.24 1.40
C PRO A 259 -12.61 6.27 -0.06
N PHE A 260 -13.53 6.09 -1.03
CA PHE A 260 -13.20 5.82 -2.43
C PHE A 260 -12.31 6.90 -3.06
N LEU A 261 -12.63 8.18 -2.87
CA LEU A 261 -11.86 9.28 -3.47
C LEU A 261 -10.45 9.36 -2.89
N GLY A 262 -10.31 9.21 -1.57
CA GLY A 262 -9.02 9.23 -0.91
C GLY A 262 -8.15 8.02 -1.26
N ILE A 263 -8.75 6.83 -1.39
CA ILE A 263 -8.05 5.64 -1.89
C ILE A 263 -7.59 5.88 -3.33
N ALA A 264 -8.47 6.37 -4.21
CA ALA A 264 -8.13 6.61 -5.62
C ALA A 264 -6.99 7.61 -5.77
N GLU A 265 -6.99 8.69 -4.99
CA GLU A 265 -5.91 9.67 -4.97
C GLU A 265 -4.60 9.05 -4.47
N SER A 266 -4.63 8.33 -3.35
CA SER A 266 -3.47 7.67 -2.75
C SER A 266 -2.82 6.67 -3.71
N ILE A 267 -3.62 5.81 -4.34
CA ILE A 267 -3.15 4.84 -5.33
C ILE A 267 -2.60 5.53 -6.57
N GLY A 268 -3.28 6.58 -7.05
CA GLY A 268 -2.84 7.37 -8.21
C GLY A 268 -1.49 8.02 -7.97
N TYR A 269 -1.30 8.64 -6.81
CA TYR A 269 -0.02 9.24 -6.43
C TYR A 269 1.08 8.19 -6.32
N PHE A 270 0.85 7.09 -5.59
CA PHE A 270 1.84 6.03 -5.40
C PHE A 270 2.28 5.42 -6.73
N LYS A 271 1.33 5.09 -7.63
CA LYS A 271 1.61 4.59 -8.98
C LYS A 271 2.41 5.62 -9.79
N ALA A 272 2.01 6.90 -9.77
CA ALA A 272 2.68 7.96 -10.53
C ALA A 272 4.14 8.17 -10.08
N VAL A 273 4.38 8.24 -8.76
CA VAL A 273 5.74 8.35 -8.21
C VAL A 273 6.57 7.12 -8.56
N SER A 274 5.98 5.93 -8.42
CA SER A 274 6.64 4.69 -8.77
C SER A 274 7.01 4.60 -10.26
N ASP A 275 6.17 5.14 -11.15
CA ASP A 275 6.44 5.18 -12.60
C ASP A 275 7.50 6.22 -13.01
N MET A 276 7.70 7.26 -12.19
CA MET A 276 8.66 8.34 -12.48
C MET A 276 10.09 8.06 -11.99
N LEU A 277 10.23 7.20 -11.00
CA LEU A 277 11.52 6.81 -10.42
C LEU A 277 12.17 5.66 -11.19
#